data_c536f38642218ea89ca2e9e089cb6b9d
#
_entry.id   c536f38642218ea89ca2e9e089cb6b9d
#
_cell.length_a   1.000
_cell.length_b   1.000
_cell.length_c   1.000
_cell.angle_alpha   90.00
_cell.angle_beta   90.00
_cell.angle_gamma   90.00
#
_symmetry.space_group_name_H-M   'P 1'
#
loop_
_entity.id
_entity.type
_entity.pdbx_description
1 polymer ?
#
loop_
_entity_poly.entity_id
_entity_poly.type
_entity_poly.pdbx_seq_one_letter_code
_entity_poly.pdbx_strand_id
1 'polypeptide(L)'
;MAKRAAPTRPKRRKPKRRLGWPRLKAMALKLGLPGIEQTVSWGEPTLKAHGKLWVWWSPHEDAPVFKVPFEEREFLLEAEPDTFFVTPHYKSHPLVLVRPEKLDLDWAKANLIKVWREQAPKRVLKAYDEASPRKAAPRRKR
;
A
#
# COMPACT_ATOMS: atom_id res chain seq x y z
N MET A 1 -4.72 -29.96 -28.85
CA MET A 1 -4.55 -29.66 -28.36
C MET A 1 -4.46 -29.17 -27.96
N ALA A 2 -4.78 -29.04 -28.10
CA ALA A 2 -4.55 -28.52 -27.46
C ALA A 2 -4.67 -28.03 -27.12
N LYS A 3 -4.83 -28.02 -27.27
CA LYS A 3 -4.81 -27.59 -26.78
C LYS A 3 -4.96 -27.13 -26.22
N ARG A 4 -5.10 -27.34 -26.43
CA ARG A 4 -5.09 -26.93 -25.74
C ARG A 4 -5.02 -26.37 -25.14
N ALA A 5 -5.14 -26.36 -25.46
CA ALA A 5 -4.94 -25.71 -24.74
C ALA A 5 -4.89 -25.17 -24.35
N ALA A 6 -5.01 -25.19 -24.58
CA ALA A 6 -4.83 -24.49 -24.06
C ALA A 6 -4.86 -23.88 -23.70
N PRO A 7 -4.90 -23.87 -23.74
CA PRO A 7 -4.85 -22.99 -23.32
C PRO A 7 -4.91 -22.33 -22.92
N THR A 8 -5.06 -22.20 -22.99
CA THR A 8 -5.04 -21.46 -22.50
C THR A 8 -5.07 -20.87 -21.97
N ARG A 9 -5.16 -20.81 -22.09
CA ARG A 9 -5.10 -20.15 -21.66
C ARG A 9 -5.27 -19.29 -21.16
N PRO A 10 -5.47 -18.96 -21.02
CA PRO A 10 -5.40 -18.00 -20.79
C PRO A 10 -5.24 -17.45 -20.22
N LYS A 11 -5.26 -17.35 -19.97
CA LYS A 11 -4.98 -16.76 -19.57
C LYS A 11 -4.58 -15.97 -19.36
N ARG A 12 -4.38 -15.76 -19.43
CA ARG A 12 -3.86 -15.00 -19.48
C ARG A 12 -4.06 -13.99 -19.45
N ARG A 13 -4.31 -13.54 -19.46
CA ARG A 13 -4.56 -12.43 -19.19
C ARG A 13 -4.40 -12.09 -18.04
N LYS A 14 -4.24 -12.50 -17.47
CA LYS A 14 -4.09 -12.21 -16.43
C LYS A 14 -3.07 -11.49 -15.93
N PRO A 15 -2.17 -11.49 -16.45
CA PRO A 15 -1.04 -10.71 -16.02
C PRO A 15 -1.36 -9.31 -15.65
N LYS A 16 -2.28 -8.78 -16.24
CA LYS A 16 -2.68 -7.45 -15.85
C LYS A 16 -3.17 -7.42 -14.42
N ARG A 17 -3.36 -8.58 -13.87
CA ARG A 17 -3.75 -8.67 -12.49
C ARG A 17 -2.61 -8.41 -11.58
N ARG A 18 -1.41 -8.70 -12.04
CA ARG A 18 -0.26 -8.49 -11.21
C ARG A 18 0.10 -7.02 -11.21
N LEU A 19 0.06 -6.43 -10.02
CA LEU A 19 0.36 -5.04 -9.83
C LEU A 19 1.86 -4.84 -9.70
N GLY A 20 2.41 -3.85 -10.39
CA GLY A 20 3.81 -3.50 -10.25
C GLY A 20 3.96 -2.17 -9.57
N TRP A 21 5.22 -1.81 -9.27
CA TRP A 21 5.49 -0.56 -8.60
C TRP A 21 4.92 0.67 -9.34
N PRO A 22 5.09 0.78 -10.66
CA PRO A 22 4.58 1.99 -11.33
C PRO A 22 3.10 2.22 -11.09
N ARG A 23 2.33 1.15 -11.07
CA ARG A 23 0.89 1.28 -10.87
C ARG A 23 0.55 1.61 -9.42
N LEU A 24 1.25 0.99 -8.48
CA LEU A 24 1.05 1.30 -7.08
C LEU A 24 1.44 2.75 -6.80
N LYS A 25 2.56 3.18 -7.34
CA LYS A 25 3.02 4.56 -7.17
C LYS A 25 1.99 5.54 -7.73
N ALA A 26 1.48 5.27 -8.93
CA ALA A 26 0.51 6.15 -9.55
C ALA A 26 -0.75 6.26 -8.69
N MET A 27 -1.20 5.15 -8.16
CA MET A 27 -2.38 5.16 -7.30
C MET A 27 -2.14 5.97 -6.04
N ALA A 28 -0.97 5.77 -5.42
CA ALA A 28 -0.64 6.49 -4.19
C ALA A 28 -0.57 7.99 -4.42
N LEU A 29 0.07 8.41 -5.51
CA LEU A 29 0.17 9.83 -5.82
C LEU A 29 -1.18 10.43 -6.16
N LYS A 30 -2.05 9.64 -6.74
CA LYS A 30 -3.37 10.12 -7.13
C LYS A 30 -4.27 10.41 -5.93
N LEU A 31 -3.91 9.90 -4.76
CA LEU A 31 -4.65 10.22 -3.55
C LEU A 31 -4.57 11.72 -3.22
N GLY A 32 -3.58 12.42 -3.77
CA GLY A 32 -3.50 13.86 -3.58
C GLY A 32 -3.17 14.31 -2.17
N LEU A 33 -2.53 13.47 -1.39
CA LEU A 33 -2.19 13.81 -0.02
C LEU A 33 -0.95 14.71 0.01
N PRO A 34 -0.94 15.75 0.82
CA PRO A 34 0.22 16.64 0.91
C PRO A 34 1.37 15.96 1.63
N GLY A 35 2.59 16.43 1.34
CA GLY A 35 3.76 15.92 2.03
C GLY A 35 4.28 14.60 1.50
N ILE A 36 3.88 14.20 0.31
CA ILE A 36 4.36 12.97 -0.31
C ILE A 36 5.60 13.30 -1.15
N GLU A 37 6.62 12.49 -1.01
CA GLU A 37 7.89 12.73 -1.66
C GLU A 37 8.37 11.48 -2.36
N GLN A 38 8.75 11.60 -3.62
CA GLN A 38 9.34 10.49 -4.35
C GLN A 38 10.84 10.51 -4.11
N THR A 39 11.39 9.37 -3.72
CA THR A 39 12.80 9.32 -3.40
C THR A 39 13.34 7.94 -3.71
N VAL A 40 14.62 7.76 -3.42
CA VAL A 40 15.30 6.48 -3.61
C VAL A 40 15.92 6.08 -2.29
N SER A 41 15.63 4.86 -1.86
CA SER A 41 16.23 4.31 -0.64
C SER A 41 16.89 3.00 -1.01
N TRP A 42 18.16 2.87 -0.65
CA TRP A 42 18.93 1.66 -0.98
C TRP A 42 18.87 1.34 -2.46
N GLY A 43 18.88 2.37 -3.31
CA GLY A 43 18.86 2.18 -4.74
C GLY A 43 17.51 1.88 -5.35
N GLU A 44 16.45 1.85 -4.54
CA GLU A 44 15.13 1.50 -5.01
C GLU A 44 14.14 2.65 -4.86
N PRO A 45 13.21 2.81 -5.79
CA PRO A 45 12.20 3.86 -5.69
C PRO A 45 11.34 3.67 -4.45
N THR A 46 11.06 4.78 -3.79
CA THR A 46 10.34 4.77 -2.52
C THR A 46 9.48 6.02 -2.44
N LEU A 47 8.36 5.93 -1.75
CA LEU A 47 7.58 7.11 -1.43
C LEU A 47 7.65 7.37 0.06
N LYS A 48 7.82 8.63 0.40
CA LYS A 48 7.81 9.07 1.79
C LYS A 48 6.63 9.98 2.05
N ALA A 49 6.13 9.94 3.26
CA ALA A 49 5.09 10.84 3.71
C ALA A 49 5.62 11.58 4.91
N HIS A 50 5.69 12.91 4.80
CA HIS A 50 6.19 13.76 5.89
C HIS A 50 7.62 13.39 6.29
N GLY A 51 8.43 13.01 5.29
CA GLY A 51 9.82 12.68 5.53
C GLY A 51 10.10 11.28 6.03
N LYS A 52 9.06 10.47 6.18
CA LYS A 52 9.20 9.10 6.67
C LYS A 52 8.77 8.11 5.61
N LEU A 53 9.37 6.92 5.63
CA LEU A 53 8.97 5.87 4.70
C LEU A 53 7.47 5.66 4.75
N TRP A 54 6.86 5.49 3.59
CA TRP A 54 5.41 5.35 3.49
C TRP A 54 5.01 4.06 2.79
N VAL A 55 5.54 3.86 1.59
CA VAL A 55 5.28 2.64 0.82
C VAL A 55 6.44 2.46 -0.16
N TRP A 56 6.80 1.20 -0.40
CA TRP A 56 7.87 0.91 -1.36
C TRP A 56 7.69 -0.52 -1.87
N TRP A 57 8.53 -0.87 -2.80
CA TRP A 57 8.52 -2.20 -3.41
C TRP A 57 9.80 -2.92 -3.01
N SER A 58 9.67 -4.11 -2.44
CA SER A 58 10.83 -4.87 -2.01
C SER A 58 11.52 -5.50 -3.22
N PRO A 59 12.80 -5.21 -3.45
CA PRO A 59 13.51 -5.87 -4.53
C PRO A 59 13.76 -7.34 -4.24
N HIS A 60 13.83 -7.69 -2.98
CA HIS A 60 14.07 -9.08 -2.58
C HIS A 60 12.87 -9.97 -2.80
N GLU A 61 11.70 -9.45 -2.50
CA GLU A 61 10.49 -10.24 -2.55
C GLU A 61 9.63 -9.93 -3.77
N ASP A 62 10.00 -8.90 -4.52
CA ASP A 62 9.21 -8.44 -5.66
C ASP A 62 7.75 -8.24 -5.27
N ALA A 63 7.56 -7.51 -4.19
CA ALA A 63 6.24 -7.29 -3.61
C ALA A 63 6.20 -5.95 -2.90
N PRO A 64 5.02 -5.33 -2.84
CA PRO A 64 4.89 -4.05 -2.13
C PRO A 64 4.94 -4.24 -0.63
N VAL A 65 5.50 -3.25 0.05
CA VAL A 65 5.66 -3.25 1.49
C VAL A 65 4.83 -2.10 2.06
N PHE A 66 3.95 -2.44 2.99
CA PHE A 66 3.08 -1.46 3.64
C PHE A 66 3.37 -1.45 5.13
N LYS A 67 3.33 -0.27 5.73
CA LYS A 67 3.49 -0.16 7.17
C LYS A 67 2.16 -0.49 7.85
N VAL A 68 2.22 -1.37 8.84
CA VAL A 68 1.06 -1.70 9.66
C VAL A 68 1.54 -1.98 11.07
N PRO A 69 0.72 -1.72 12.08
CA PRO A 69 1.08 -2.11 13.45
C PRO A 69 1.26 -3.62 13.54
N PHE A 70 2.11 -4.06 14.47
CA PHE A 70 2.35 -5.50 14.63
C PHE A 70 1.07 -6.28 14.87
N GLU A 71 0.16 -5.74 15.68
CA GLU A 71 -1.10 -6.42 15.96
C GLU A 71 -1.93 -6.61 14.71
N GLU A 72 -2.01 -5.57 13.90
CA GLU A 72 -2.77 -5.65 12.66
C GLU A 72 -2.13 -6.63 11.70
N ARG A 73 -0.80 -6.64 11.66
CA ARG A 73 -0.08 -7.59 10.82
C ARG A 73 -0.43 -9.03 11.18
N GLU A 74 -0.44 -9.33 12.46
CA GLU A 74 -0.74 -10.70 12.88
C GLU A 74 -2.16 -11.09 12.48
N PHE A 75 -3.08 -10.15 12.61
CA PHE A 75 -4.43 -10.40 12.18
C PHE A 75 -4.52 -10.68 10.68
N LEU A 76 -3.83 -9.86 9.87
CA LEU A 76 -3.84 -10.02 8.43
C LEU A 76 -3.22 -11.34 7.99
N LEU A 77 -2.11 -11.71 8.61
CA LEU A 77 -1.44 -12.96 8.29
C LEU A 77 -2.32 -14.16 8.59
N GLU A 78 -3.09 -14.08 9.65
CA GLU A 78 -3.98 -15.16 10.02
C GLU A 78 -5.23 -15.20 9.17
N ALA A 79 -5.80 -14.03 8.89
CA ALA A 79 -7.06 -13.96 8.17
C ALA A 79 -6.90 -14.23 6.67
N GLU A 80 -5.79 -13.76 6.08
CA GLU A 80 -5.60 -13.90 4.64
C GLU A 80 -4.17 -14.28 4.32
N PRO A 81 -3.76 -15.49 4.67
CA PRO A 81 -2.38 -15.91 4.46
C PRO A 81 -1.98 -16.02 2.98
N ASP A 82 -2.96 -16.12 2.08
CA ASP A 82 -2.67 -16.14 0.65
C ASP A 82 -2.38 -14.75 0.09
N THR A 83 -2.71 -13.73 0.84
CA THR A 83 -2.56 -12.36 0.40
C THR A 83 -1.39 -11.67 1.10
N PHE A 84 -1.29 -11.80 2.40
CA PHE A 84 -0.29 -11.10 3.21
C PHE A 84 0.77 -12.05 3.68
N PHE A 85 2.01 -11.55 3.74
CA PHE A 85 3.10 -12.37 4.25
C PHE A 85 4.19 -11.46 4.82
N VAL A 86 5.13 -12.07 5.51
CA VAL A 86 6.30 -11.37 6.02
C VAL A 86 7.47 -12.36 5.98
N THR A 87 8.66 -11.83 5.75
CA THR A 87 9.86 -12.65 5.68
C THR A 87 10.77 -12.33 6.88
N PRO A 88 11.76 -13.19 7.15
CA PRO A 88 12.67 -12.89 8.25
C PRO A 88 13.34 -11.53 8.14
N HIS A 89 13.60 -11.07 6.93
CA HIS A 89 14.22 -9.77 6.72
C HIS A 89 13.36 -8.62 7.29
N TYR A 90 12.04 -8.75 7.18
CA TYR A 90 11.13 -7.68 7.60
C TYR A 90 10.43 -7.96 8.93
N LYS A 91 10.62 -9.14 9.47
CA LYS A 91 9.81 -9.58 10.60
C LYS A 91 9.87 -8.66 11.82
N SER A 92 11.01 -8.04 12.05
CA SER A 92 11.18 -7.22 13.26
C SER A 92 10.64 -5.81 13.11
N HIS A 93 10.06 -5.49 11.95
CA HIS A 93 9.54 -4.15 11.69
C HIS A 93 8.03 -4.16 11.56
N PRO A 94 7.33 -3.06 11.93
CA PRO A 94 5.87 -3.00 11.82
C PRO A 94 5.45 -2.75 10.38
N LEU A 95 5.46 -3.82 9.61
CA LEU A 95 5.10 -3.76 8.21
C LEU A 95 4.64 -5.13 7.75
N VAL A 96 4.05 -5.17 6.55
CA VAL A 96 3.59 -6.41 5.94
C VAL A 96 3.80 -6.31 4.44
N LEU A 97 4.05 -7.44 3.82
CA LEU A 97 4.14 -7.51 2.36
C LEU A 97 2.85 -8.09 1.83
N VAL A 98 2.53 -7.74 0.59
CA VAL A 98 1.31 -8.21 -0.06
C VAL A 98 1.70 -8.89 -1.36
N ARG A 99 1.11 -10.05 -1.64
CA ARG A 99 1.36 -10.70 -2.92
C ARG A 99 0.74 -9.83 -4.02
N PRO A 100 1.53 -9.42 -5.01
CA PRO A 100 1.04 -8.46 -6.02
C PRO A 100 -0.24 -8.88 -6.71
N GLU A 101 -0.38 -10.19 -6.97
CA GLU A 101 -1.55 -10.67 -7.67
C GLU A 101 -2.80 -10.72 -6.79
N LYS A 102 -2.63 -10.51 -5.49
CA LYS A 102 -3.74 -10.52 -4.54
C LYS A 102 -4.02 -9.16 -3.91
N LEU A 103 -3.28 -8.16 -4.32
CA LEU A 103 -3.41 -6.84 -3.69
C LEU A 103 -4.76 -6.22 -3.99
N ASP A 104 -5.48 -5.89 -2.93
CA ASP A 104 -6.74 -5.17 -3.01
C ASP A 104 -6.43 -3.68 -2.93
N LEU A 105 -6.71 -2.96 -4.01
CA LEU A 105 -6.39 -1.54 -4.05
C LEU A 105 -7.19 -0.72 -3.05
N ASP A 106 -8.39 -1.15 -2.71
CA ASP A 106 -9.17 -0.44 -1.70
C ASP A 106 -8.50 -0.56 -0.33
N TRP A 107 -8.02 -1.76 0.01
CA TRP A 107 -7.27 -1.94 1.23
C TRP A 107 -6.00 -1.09 1.22
N ALA A 108 -5.30 -1.08 0.09
CA ALA A 108 -4.05 -0.33 -0.03
C ALA A 108 -4.31 1.16 0.18
N LYS A 109 -5.34 1.71 -0.45
CA LYS A 109 -5.66 3.12 -0.28
C LYS A 109 -5.98 3.46 1.16
N ALA A 110 -6.81 2.64 1.79
CA ALA A 110 -7.20 2.89 3.17
C ALA A 110 -5.99 2.84 4.10
N ASN A 111 -5.11 1.87 3.88
CA ASN A 111 -3.92 1.75 4.71
C ASN A 111 -2.96 2.92 4.49
N LEU A 112 -2.78 3.34 3.25
CA LEU A 112 -1.90 4.46 2.95
C LEU A 112 -2.41 5.75 3.60
N ILE A 113 -3.70 5.99 3.53
CA ILE A 113 -4.27 7.17 4.17
C ILE A 113 -4.08 7.11 5.67
N LYS A 114 -4.31 5.94 6.25
CA LYS A 114 -4.15 5.77 7.69
C LYS A 114 -2.71 6.05 8.13
N VAL A 115 -1.75 5.50 7.42
CA VAL A 115 -0.34 5.71 7.76
C VAL A 115 0.05 7.17 7.53
N TRP A 116 -0.45 7.77 6.45
CA TRP A 116 -0.19 9.18 6.19
C TRP A 116 -0.66 10.02 7.38
N ARG A 117 -1.85 9.74 7.89
CA ARG A 117 -2.38 10.49 9.02
C ARG A 117 -1.54 10.28 10.28
N GLU A 118 -1.09 9.05 10.49
CA GLU A 118 -0.28 8.74 11.67
C GLU A 118 1.09 9.41 11.63
N GLN A 119 1.64 9.60 10.44
CA GLN A 119 2.94 10.24 10.29
C GLN A 119 2.88 11.75 10.21
N ALA A 120 1.70 12.31 10.00
CA ALA A 120 1.55 13.74 9.80
C ALA A 120 1.74 14.52 11.11
N PRO A 121 2.46 15.64 11.06
CA PRO A 121 2.46 16.55 12.20
C PRO A 121 1.04 17.04 12.46
N LYS A 122 0.75 17.33 13.71
CA LYS A 122 -0.60 17.71 14.09
C LYS A 122 -1.12 18.92 13.32
N ARG A 123 -0.26 19.90 13.08
CA ARG A 123 -0.68 21.09 12.37
C ARG A 123 -1.03 20.79 10.91
N VAL A 124 -0.29 19.85 10.31
CA VAL A 124 -0.57 19.45 8.94
C VAL A 124 -1.89 18.71 8.87
N LEU A 125 -2.11 17.82 9.81
CA LEU A 125 -3.34 17.05 9.86
C LEU A 125 -4.54 17.95 10.05
N LYS A 126 -4.42 18.92 10.97
CA LYS A 126 -5.50 19.85 11.22
C LYS A 126 -5.83 20.68 9.97
N ALA A 127 -4.79 21.17 9.30
CA ALA A 127 -5.01 21.98 8.10
C ALA A 127 -5.65 21.14 6.99
N TYR A 128 -5.22 19.90 6.86
CA TYR A 128 -5.78 19.01 5.85
C TYR A 128 -7.27 18.76 6.12
N ASP A 129 -7.61 18.46 7.37
CA ASP A 129 -9.01 18.18 7.71
C ASP A 129 -9.89 19.42 7.54
N GLU A 130 -9.37 20.58 7.86
CA GLU A 130 -10.14 21.82 7.68
C GLU A 130 -10.34 22.16 6.22
N ALA A 131 -9.37 21.80 5.37
CA ALA A 131 -9.48 22.07 3.95
C ALA A 131 -10.32 21.04 3.21
N SER A 132 -10.73 19.96 3.89
CA SER A 132 -11.50 18.89 3.28
C SER A 132 -12.90 18.86 3.86
N PRO A 133 -13.81 19.67 3.34
CA PRO A 133 -15.16 19.77 3.92
C PRO A 133 -15.84 18.42 4.09
N ARG A 134 -15.59 17.53 3.19
CA ARG A 134 -16.21 16.23 3.27
C ARG A 134 -15.84 15.47 4.53
N LYS A 135 -14.62 15.66 4.99
CA LYS A 135 -14.19 14.99 6.20
C LYS A 135 -14.75 15.65 7.45
N ALA A 136 -14.99 16.92 7.37
CA ALA A 136 -15.56 17.65 8.49
C ALA A 136 -17.04 17.38 8.63
N ALA A 137 -17.71 17.16 7.52
CA ALA A 137 -19.17 17.05 7.52
C ALA A 137 -19.71 15.95 8.40
N PRO A 138 -19.16 14.79 8.37
CA PRO A 138 -19.74 13.68 9.12
C PRO A 138 -19.77 13.87 10.60
N ARG A 139 -19.26 14.76 11.06
CA ARG A 139 -19.33 14.91 12.42
C ARG A 139 -20.15 15.93 12.81
N ARG A 140 -20.68 16.03 12.67
CA ARG A 140 -21.16 16.94 12.89
C ARG A 140 -21.86 17.23 13.50
N LYS A 141 -22.03 17.05 13.63
CA LYS A 141 -22.49 17.34 13.93
C LYS A 141 -22.74 17.53 14.72
N ARG A 142 -22.73 17.51 15.00
CA ARG A 142 -22.88 17.67 15.70
C ARG A 142 -23.15 17.68 16.18
#